data_85839b99fecb360e4ead4260eab6f964
#
_entry.id   85839b99fecb360e4ead4260eab6f964
#
_cell.length_a   1.000
_cell.length_b   1.000
_cell.length_c   1.000
_cell.angle_alpha   90.00
_cell.angle_beta   90.00
_cell.angle_gamma   90.00
#
_symmetry.space_group_name_H-M   'P 1'
#
loop_
_entity.id
_entity.type
_entity.pdbx_description
1 polymer ?
#
loop_
_entity_poly.entity_id
_entity_poly.type
_entity_poly.pdbx_seq_one_letter_code
_entity_poly.pdbx_strand_id
1 'polypeptide(L)'
;QQLIEQHPDAVLIDVRTQYEVRLLGTIGVYQNINIPRGWLEFRIAEAVPSLDTPIVVYCGTNVRSPLAAKTLMDMGYTHVSNYDAGYFDWKEKGLDVNLSTEDNTSFLYQRPQKVIDGVYSAIGAPQPSTYENSGHNNNLSFVIADDAVVVFNGGGSYLLAKAMHEEIKKITDLPVKYLVYENAQGHAVFGGSYWKEQGVEIIAHENTPAILEHTSDLVIERARNSLKDKYFKSRLVMPDRTFKDEYVIPVKGRKIILKHLGHAHSPDDTQLWLPEDRLLISGDFAFNVRMLPILEHTNVSEWINNWDKLETLNPDIIIPGHGGVTDLPTVTYFTKDYLTYMQNEVGKVLDDGGDLIEAYQIDQSAFMQWKTYRELALRNAARIYMMMEFE
;
A
#
# COMPACT_ATOMS: atom_id res chain seq x y z
N GLN A 1 -17.41 25.14 -7.59
CA GLN A 1 -16.09 25.58 -7.14
C GLN A 1 -16.20 26.54 -5.95
N GLN A 2 -16.94 27.65 -6.07
CA GLN A 2 -17.12 28.63 -4.97
C GLN A 2 -17.65 28.00 -3.67
N LEU A 3 -18.56 27.04 -3.75
CA LEU A 3 -19.12 26.38 -2.57
C LEU A 3 -18.05 25.55 -1.83
N ILE A 4 -17.18 24.87 -2.59
CA ILE A 4 -16.07 24.05 -2.03
C ILE A 4 -15.00 24.97 -1.42
N GLU A 5 -14.71 26.12 -2.04
CA GLU A 5 -13.76 27.11 -1.54
C GLU A 5 -14.26 27.78 -0.25
N GLN A 6 -15.57 28.01 -0.13
CA GLN A 6 -16.21 28.62 1.03
C GLN A 6 -16.44 27.63 2.20
N HIS A 7 -16.50 26.34 1.91
CA HIS A 7 -16.72 25.25 2.87
C HIS A 7 -15.60 24.22 2.80
N PRO A 8 -14.49 24.45 3.51
CA PRO A 8 -13.36 23.50 3.51
C PRO A 8 -13.70 22.11 4.05
N ASP A 9 -14.79 22.01 4.79
CA ASP A 9 -15.37 20.77 5.33
C ASP A 9 -16.35 20.07 4.38
N ALA A 10 -16.68 20.70 3.24
CA ALA A 10 -17.59 20.12 2.26
C ALA A 10 -16.97 18.87 1.61
N VAL A 11 -17.81 17.86 1.39
CA VAL A 11 -17.43 16.64 0.70
C VAL A 11 -18.05 16.61 -0.69
N LEU A 12 -17.23 16.37 -1.71
CA LEU A 12 -17.67 16.19 -3.09
C LEU A 12 -17.80 14.70 -3.39
N ILE A 13 -19.00 14.23 -3.73
CA ILE A 13 -19.29 12.82 -3.97
C ILE A 13 -19.50 12.56 -5.45
N ASP A 14 -18.57 11.79 -6.04
CA ASP A 14 -18.69 11.25 -7.39
C ASP A 14 -19.49 9.95 -7.35
N VAL A 15 -20.70 9.96 -7.91
CA VAL A 15 -21.55 8.77 -7.94
C VAL A 15 -21.44 7.96 -9.25
N ARG A 16 -20.45 8.27 -10.08
CA ARG A 16 -20.11 7.46 -11.25
C ARG A 16 -19.56 6.10 -10.83
N THR A 17 -19.61 5.15 -11.73
CA THR A 17 -18.95 3.84 -11.51
C THR A 17 -17.44 4.02 -11.38
N GLN A 18 -16.80 3.13 -10.68
CA GLN A 18 -15.33 3.12 -10.59
C GLN A 18 -14.67 3.01 -11.96
N TYR A 19 -15.29 2.27 -12.88
CA TYR A 19 -14.82 2.18 -14.27
C TYR A 19 -14.79 3.55 -14.96
N GLU A 20 -15.87 4.34 -14.83
CA GLU A 20 -15.92 5.71 -15.42
C GLU A 20 -14.88 6.62 -14.77
N VAL A 21 -14.72 6.55 -13.45
CA VAL A 21 -13.73 7.34 -12.69
C VAL A 21 -12.32 7.01 -13.16
N ARG A 22 -11.99 5.74 -13.27
CA ARG A 22 -10.68 5.30 -13.74
C ARG A 22 -10.39 5.72 -15.17
N LEU A 23 -11.37 5.57 -16.06
CA LEU A 23 -11.21 5.89 -17.47
C LEU A 23 -11.12 7.41 -17.74
N LEU A 24 -11.88 8.20 -16.99
CA LEU A 24 -12.10 9.61 -17.30
C LEU A 24 -11.41 10.55 -16.33
N GLY A 25 -11.03 10.07 -15.13
CA GLY A 25 -10.57 10.88 -14.02
C GLY A 25 -11.71 11.41 -13.14
N THR A 26 -11.37 12.20 -12.13
CA THR A 26 -12.28 12.85 -11.19
C THR A 26 -12.12 14.36 -11.20
N ILE A 27 -13.07 15.09 -10.63
CA ILE A 27 -12.89 16.51 -10.32
C ILE A 27 -11.69 16.68 -9.38
N GLY A 28 -10.75 17.56 -9.73
CA GLY A 28 -9.45 17.74 -9.11
C GLY A 28 -9.48 18.53 -7.80
N VAL A 29 -10.38 18.17 -6.87
CA VAL A 29 -10.42 18.74 -5.53
C VAL A 29 -10.14 17.66 -4.49
N TYR A 30 -9.44 18.02 -3.43
CA TYR A 30 -8.97 17.04 -2.44
C TYR A 30 -10.13 16.41 -1.65
N GLN A 31 -11.27 17.09 -1.50
CA GLN A 31 -12.48 16.60 -0.81
C GLN A 31 -13.29 15.61 -1.64
N ASN A 32 -12.84 15.29 -2.86
CA ASN A 32 -13.57 14.40 -3.76
C ASN A 32 -13.41 12.94 -3.36
N ILE A 33 -14.53 12.26 -3.16
CA ILE A 33 -14.60 10.82 -2.90
C ILE A 33 -15.51 10.16 -3.94
N ASN A 34 -15.19 8.93 -4.32
CA ASN A 34 -16.05 8.15 -5.23
C ASN A 34 -16.86 7.12 -4.45
N ILE A 35 -18.17 7.28 -4.47
CA ILE A 35 -19.13 6.27 -3.98
C ILE A 35 -20.13 6.01 -5.13
N PRO A 36 -19.98 4.92 -5.90
CA PRO A 36 -20.91 4.62 -6.98
C PRO A 36 -22.35 4.59 -6.50
N ARG A 37 -23.29 5.09 -7.32
CA ARG A 37 -24.69 5.27 -6.94
C ARG A 37 -25.32 4.02 -6.26
N GLY A 38 -24.98 2.83 -6.74
CA GLY A 38 -25.52 1.58 -6.19
C GLY A 38 -24.92 1.17 -4.82
N TRP A 39 -23.91 1.87 -4.33
CA TRP A 39 -23.28 1.65 -3.05
C TRP A 39 -23.50 2.80 -2.05
N LEU A 40 -24.20 3.86 -2.48
CA LEU A 40 -24.27 5.09 -1.71
C LEU A 40 -24.86 4.87 -0.32
N GLU A 41 -26.00 4.20 -0.22
CA GLU A 41 -26.72 3.95 1.03
C GLU A 41 -25.92 3.10 2.01
N PHE A 42 -25.04 2.24 1.52
CA PHE A 42 -24.23 1.33 2.34
C PHE A 42 -22.93 1.94 2.82
N ARG A 43 -22.39 2.96 2.13
CA ARG A 43 -21.06 3.50 2.38
C ARG A 43 -21.02 4.94 2.87
N ILE A 44 -22.09 5.68 2.69
CA ILE A 44 -22.08 7.11 2.99
C ILE A 44 -21.87 7.40 4.48
N ALA A 45 -22.48 6.63 5.36
CA ALA A 45 -22.36 6.84 6.80
C ALA A 45 -20.94 6.63 7.34
N GLU A 46 -20.17 5.75 6.71
CA GLU A 46 -18.75 5.55 7.02
C GLU A 46 -17.88 6.70 6.46
N ALA A 47 -18.16 7.12 5.23
CA ALA A 47 -17.39 8.16 4.55
C ALA A 47 -17.69 9.59 5.06
N VAL A 48 -18.95 9.83 5.45
CA VAL A 48 -19.45 11.13 5.93
C VAL A 48 -20.35 10.86 7.15
N PRO A 49 -19.77 10.67 8.34
CA PRO A 49 -20.51 10.30 9.55
C PRO A 49 -21.49 11.36 10.06
N SER A 50 -21.20 12.64 9.85
CA SER A 50 -22.04 13.74 10.31
C SER A 50 -23.12 14.07 9.28
N LEU A 51 -24.38 14.07 9.70
CA LEU A 51 -25.52 14.43 8.85
C LEU A 51 -25.55 15.92 8.46
N ASP A 52 -24.81 16.76 9.16
CA ASP A 52 -24.73 18.22 8.89
C ASP A 52 -23.56 18.58 7.99
N THR A 53 -22.72 17.61 7.58
CA THR A 53 -21.63 17.89 6.66
C THR A 53 -22.17 18.36 5.31
N PRO A 54 -21.68 19.50 4.77
CA PRO A 54 -22.06 19.94 3.43
C PRO A 54 -21.61 18.92 2.36
N ILE A 55 -22.55 18.46 1.56
CA ILE A 55 -22.30 17.47 0.50
C ILE A 55 -22.66 18.07 -0.85
N VAL A 56 -21.74 17.93 -1.82
CA VAL A 56 -22.02 18.18 -3.23
C VAL A 56 -21.94 16.85 -3.99
N VAL A 57 -23.03 16.46 -4.64
CA VAL A 57 -23.08 15.22 -5.42
C VAL A 57 -22.96 15.53 -6.90
N TYR A 58 -22.19 14.77 -7.64
CA TYR A 58 -22.12 14.87 -9.10
C TYR A 58 -22.02 13.50 -9.77
N CYS A 59 -22.35 13.48 -11.06
CA CYS A 59 -22.07 12.35 -11.97
C CYS A 59 -21.50 12.88 -13.30
N GLY A 60 -21.60 12.11 -14.37
CA GLY A 60 -21.14 12.55 -15.69
C GLY A 60 -21.96 13.70 -16.26
N THR A 61 -23.32 13.55 -16.26
CA THR A 61 -24.26 14.40 -17.00
C THR A 61 -25.62 14.56 -16.30
N ASN A 62 -25.68 14.74 -15.01
CA ASN A 62 -26.93 14.99 -14.25
C ASN A 62 -28.01 13.87 -14.34
N VAL A 63 -27.62 12.62 -14.53
CA VAL A 63 -28.60 11.52 -14.58
C VAL A 63 -28.73 10.81 -13.22
N ARG A 64 -27.60 10.48 -12.60
CA ARG A 64 -27.53 9.73 -11.34
C ARG A 64 -27.44 10.61 -10.11
N SER A 65 -26.80 11.77 -10.24
CA SER A 65 -26.56 12.67 -9.10
C SER A 65 -27.81 13.28 -8.49
N PRO A 66 -28.88 13.64 -9.22
CA PRO A 66 -30.13 14.10 -8.59
C PRO A 66 -30.80 13.02 -7.73
N LEU A 67 -30.78 11.77 -8.21
CA LEU A 67 -31.30 10.63 -7.44
C LEU A 67 -30.45 10.35 -6.20
N ALA A 68 -29.14 10.48 -6.32
CA ALA A 68 -28.23 10.34 -5.20
C ALA A 68 -28.43 11.44 -4.15
N ALA A 69 -28.57 12.69 -4.57
CA ALA A 69 -28.85 13.82 -3.68
C ALA A 69 -30.17 13.61 -2.92
N LYS A 70 -31.23 13.17 -3.62
CA LYS A 70 -32.51 12.85 -2.98
C LYS A 70 -32.34 11.73 -1.95
N THR A 71 -31.63 10.66 -2.28
CA THR A 71 -31.38 9.56 -1.35
C THR A 71 -30.66 10.05 -0.08
N LEU A 72 -29.63 10.89 -0.21
CA LEU A 72 -28.93 11.45 0.94
C LEU A 72 -29.85 12.30 1.83
N MET A 73 -30.70 13.14 1.24
CA MET A 73 -31.71 13.91 1.99
C MET A 73 -32.70 12.98 2.69
N ASP A 74 -33.16 11.93 2.04
CA ASP A 74 -34.07 10.94 2.64
C ASP A 74 -33.38 10.16 3.79
N MET A 75 -32.04 10.04 3.77
CA MET A 75 -31.22 9.47 4.86
C MET A 75 -30.93 10.44 6.00
N GLY A 76 -31.35 11.71 5.89
CA GLY A 76 -31.23 12.73 6.94
C GLY A 76 -30.07 13.70 6.79
N TYR A 77 -29.30 13.66 5.71
CA TYR A 77 -28.27 14.67 5.45
C TYR A 77 -28.92 16.03 5.14
N THR A 78 -28.55 17.08 5.88
CA THR A 78 -29.24 18.36 5.89
C THR A 78 -28.75 19.37 4.86
N HIS A 79 -27.49 19.24 4.40
CA HIS A 79 -26.83 20.16 3.48
C HIS A 79 -26.36 19.44 2.21
N VAL A 80 -27.31 19.00 1.38
CA VAL A 80 -27.00 18.29 0.14
C VAL A 80 -27.30 19.15 -1.08
N SER A 81 -26.30 19.30 -1.93
CA SER A 81 -26.38 20.00 -3.22
C SER A 81 -26.07 19.05 -4.37
N ASN A 82 -26.69 19.26 -5.53
CA ASN A 82 -26.37 18.55 -6.75
C ASN A 82 -25.62 19.45 -7.72
N TYR A 83 -24.46 19.01 -8.21
CA TYR A 83 -23.77 19.67 -9.31
C TYR A 83 -24.33 19.14 -10.64
N ASP A 84 -25.29 19.82 -11.18
CA ASP A 84 -26.12 19.41 -12.33
C ASP A 84 -25.34 19.41 -13.65
N ALA A 85 -24.36 20.30 -13.85
CA ALA A 85 -23.53 20.31 -15.04
C ALA A 85 -22.61 19.05 -15.12
N GLY A 86 -22.22 18.50 -13.98
CA GLY A 86 -21.50 17.23 -13.90
C GLY A 86 -20.04 17.29 -14.33
N TYR A 87 -19.41 16.11 -14.37
CA TYR A 87 -17.98 15.95 -14.65
C TYR A 87 -17.57 16.44 -16.06
N PHE A 88 -18.40 16.19 -17.05
CA PHE A 88 -18.01 16.53 -18.43
C PHE A 88 -17.98 18.04 -18.66
N ASP A 89 -18.93 18.79 -18.10
CA ASP A 89 -18.90 20.26 -18.12
C ASP A 89 -17.68 20.83 -17.36
N TRP A 90 -17.35 20.26 -16.20
CA TRP A 90 -16.15 20.62 -15.44
C TRP A 90 -14.88 20.48 -16.29
N LYS A 91 -14.73 19.36 -16.96
CA LYS A 91 -13.59 19.05 -17.82
C LYS A 91 -13.55 19.95 -19.07
N GLU A 92 -14.70 20.20 -19.71
CA GLU A 92 -14.81 21.05 -20.89
C GLU A 92 -14.43 22.52 -20.59
N LYS A 93 -14.70 22.97 -19.37
CA LYS A 93 -14.27 24.28 -18.87
C LYS A 93 -12.78 24.36 -18.52
N GLY A 94 -12.01 23.32 -18.71
CA GLY A 94 -10.58 23.27 -18.43
C GLY A 94 -10.24 23.38 -16.94
N LEU A 95 -11.19 23.04 -16.06
CA LEU A 95 -10.96 23.03 -14.62
C LEU A 95 -10.18 21.78 -14.20
N ASP A 96 -9.52 21.85 -13.06
CA ASP A 96 -8.63 20.79 -12.58
C ASP A 96 -9.33 19.44 -12.47
N VAL A 97 -8.71 18.41 -13.08
CA VAL A 97 -9.13 17.04 -13.01
C VAL A 97 -7.96 16.16 -12.54
N ASN A 98 -8.25 15.25 -11.63
CA ASN A 98 -7.34 14.17 -11.30
C ASN A 98 -7.56 13.05 -12.33
N LEU A 99 -6.66 12.94 -13.30
CA LEU A 99 -6.65 11.79 -14.19
C LEU A 99 -6.17 10.59 -13.39
N SER A 100 -6.91 9.50 -13.49
CA SER A 100 -6.44 8.22 -12.95
C SER A 100 -5.19 7.82 -13.73
N THR A 101 -4.11 7.58 -13.02
CA THR A 101 -2.92 6.91 -13.58
C THR A 101 -3.13 5.40 -13.68
N GLU A 102 -4.28 4.91 -13.18
CA GLU A 102 -4.66 3.51 -13.22
C GLU A 102 -4.97 3.08 -14.65
N ASP A 103 -4.29 2.06 -15.12
CA ASP A 103 -4.61 1.40 -16.37
C ASP A 103 -5.77 0.42 -16.15
N ASN A 104 -6.92 0.75 -16.70
CA ASN A 104 -8.15 -0.06 -16.59
C ASN A 104 -8.06 -1.45 -17.21
N THR A 105 -7.00 -1.73 -17.97
CA THR A 105 -6.76 -3.04 -18.60
C THR A 105 -5.86 -3.94 -17.76
N SER A 106 -5.31 -3.43 -16.66
CA SER A 106 -4.38 -4.14 -15.80
C SER A 106 -4.94 -4.37 -14.39
N PHE A 107 -4.52 -5.45 -13.73
CA PHE A 107 -4.71 -5.64 -12.29
C PHE A 107 -3.76 -4.79 -11.45
N LEU A 108 -2.76 -4.18 -12.06
CA LEU A 108 -1.83 -3.26 -11.39
C LEU A 108 -2.53 -1.93 -11.08
N TYR A 109 -2.34 -1.42 -9.87
CA TYR A 109 -2.78 -0.07 -9.48
C TYR A 109 -2.04 1.00 -10.29
N GLN A 110 -0.71 0.86 -10.39
CA GLN A 110 0.12 1.62 -11.34
C GLN A 110 0.98 0.65 -12.14
N ARG A 111 1.22 0.97 -13.41
CA ARG A 111 2.18 0.21 -14.23
C ARG A 111 3.60 0.47 -13.75
N PRO A 112 4.53 -0.49 -13.96
CA PRO A 112 5.94 -0.28 -13.62
C PRO A 112 6.49 0.97 -14.30
N GLN A 113 7.10 1.83 -13.50
CA GLN A 113 7.85 2.99 -13.96
C GLN A 113 9.34 2.71 -13.80
N LYS A 114 10.13 3.22 -14.73
CA LYS A 114 11.59 3.14 -14.65
C LYS A 114 12.08 4.00 -13.50
N VAL A 115 12.83 3.40 -12.59
CA VAL A 115 13.49 4.10 -11.46
C VAL A 115 14.89 4.52 -11.89
N ILE A 116 15.68 3.57 -12.36
CA ILE A 116 16.98 3.75 -13.04
C ILE A 116 17.08 2.74 -14.19
N ASP A 117 18.17 2.73 -14.92
CA ASP A 117 18.39 1.73 -15.97
C ASP A 117 18.33 0.31 -15.39
N GLY A 118 17.45 -0.50 -15.97
CA GLY A 118 17.25 -1.88 -15.58
C GLY A 118 16.48 -2.07 -14.25
N VAL A 119 16.01 -1.01 -13.58
CA VAL A 119 15.21 -1.13 -12.36
C VAL A 119 13.86 -0.43 -12.53
N TYR A 120 12.80 -1.16 -12.23
CA TYR A 120 11.43 -0.69 -12.39
C TYR A 120 10.60 -1.01 -11.14
N SER A 121 9.64 -0.14 -10.84
CA SER A 121 8.70 -0.35 -9.74
C SER A 121 7.28 0.04 -10.13
N ALA A 122 6.33 -0.83 -9.83
CA ALA A 122 4.90 -0.58 -9.89
C ALA A 122 4.42 -0.20 -8.49
N ILE A 123 4.12 1.07 -8.29
CA ILE A 123 3.71 1.58 -6.98
C ILE A 123 2.29 1.12 -6.66
N GLY A 124 2.11 0.54 -5.49
CA GLY A 124 0.82 0.06 -5.01
C GLY A 124 -0.08 1.18 -4.48
N ALA A 125 -1.36 0.86 -4.29
CA ALA A 125 -2.32 1.75 -3.68
C ALA A 125 -1.91 2.08 -2.23
N PRO A 126 -2.09 3.31 -1.77
CA PRO A 126 -1.79 3.67 -0.38
C PRO A 126 -2.79 3.07 0.63
N GLN A 127 -3.97 2.63 0.17
CA GLN A 127 -4.99 1.97 0.99
C GLN A 127 -4.66 0.49 1.23
N PRO A 128 -5.29 -0.15 2.22
CA PRO A 128 -5.24 -1.61 2.37
C PRO A 128 -5.69 -2.36 1.12
N SER A 129 -5.39 -3.67 1.07
CA SER A 129 -5.85 -4.55 -0.01
C SER A 129 -7.37 -4.57 -0.10
N THR A 130 -7.91 -4.22 -1.27
CA THR A 130 -9.34 -4.23 -1.60
C THR A 130 -9.59 -4.88 -2.96
N TYR A 131 -10.85 -5.16 -3.25
CA TYR A 131 -11.25 -5.62 -4.58
C TYR A 131 -10.89 -4.61 -5.67
N GLU A 132 -11.08 -3.32 -5.37
CA GLU A 132 -10.87 -2.22 -6.32
C GLU A 132 -9.41 -2.07 -6.73
N ASN A 133 -8.48 -2.12 -5.77
CA ASN A 133 -7.05 -2.05 -6.06
C ASN A 133 -6.44 -3.42 -6.43
N SER A 134 -7.28 -4.47 -6.57
CA SER A 134 -6.86 -5.82 -6.95
C SER A 134 -5.82 -6.45 -6.00
N GLY A 135 -5.76 -5.96 -4.76
CA GLY A 135 -4.74 -6.35 -3.78
C GLY A 135 -3.35 -5.77 -4.05
N HIS A 136 -3.22 -4.84 -5.01
CA HIS A 136 -1.96 -4.15 -5.28
C HIS A 136 -1.82 -2.95 -4.35
N ASN A 137 -1.37 -3.19 -3.12
CA ASN A 137 -1.20 -2.18 -2.08
C ASN A 137 0.26 -2.03 -1.59
N ASN A 138 1.17 -2.87 -2.07
CA ASN A 138 2.62 -2.76 -1.87
C ASN A 138 3.32 -2.51 -3.20
N ASN A 139 4.60 -2.14 -3.16
CA ASN A 139 5.37 -1.94 -4.37
C ASN A 139 5.85 -3.28 -4.94
N LEU A 140 5.59 -3.49 -6.22
CA LEU A 140 6.11 -4.63 -6.99
C LEU A 140 7.24 -4.13 -7.87
N SER A 141 8.44 -4.66 -7.65
CA SER A 141 9.63 -4.18 -8.34
C SER A 141 10.33 -5.30 -9.10
N PHE A 142 11.10 -4.94 -10.12
CA PHE A 142 11.98 -5.89 -10.78
C PHE A 142 13.29 -5.24 -11.24
N VAL A 143 14.30 -6.08 -11.28
CA VAL A 143 15.65 -5.73 -11.70
C VAL A 143 16.04 -6.57 -12.90
N ILE A 144 16.48 -5.93 -13.99
CA ILE A 144 16.99 -6.54 -15.20
C ILE A 144 18.50 -6.65 -15.09
N ALA A 145 19.00 -7.87 -15.21
CA ALA A 145 20.42 -8.19 -15.34
C ALA A 145 20.71 -8.61 -16.80
N ASP A 146 21.95 -8.98 -17.15
CA ASP A 146 22.29 -9.32 -18.54
C ASP A 146 21.62 -10.62 -19.05
N ASP A 147 21.27 -11.55 -18.15
CA ASP A 147 20.76 -12.87 -18.51
C ASP A 147 19.44 -13.26 -17.83
N ALA A 148 18.88 -12.38 -17.04
CA ALA A 148 17.66 -12.66 -16.27
C ALA A 148 16.97 -11.41 -15.72
N VAL A 149 15.71 -11.57 -15.36
CA VAL A 149 14.96 -10.62 -14.52
C VAL A 149 14.78 -11.22 -13.13
N VAL A 150 14.98 -10.40 -12.10
CA VAL A 150 14.70 -10.70 -10.69
C VAL A 150 13.49 -9.86 -10.29
N VAL A 151 12.44 -10.51 -9.82
CA VAL A 151 11.21 -9.86 -9.31
C VAL A 151 11.28 -9.79 -7.79
N PHE A 152 10.93 -8.65 -7.22
CA PHE A 152 10.81 -8.44 -5.78
C PHE A 152 9.33 -8.22 -5.43
N ASN A 153 8.80 -9.09 -4.60
CA ASN A 153 7.39 -9.32 -4.26
C ASN A 153 6.57 -10.02 -5.35
N GLY A 154 5.92 -11.11 -4.93
CA GLY A 154 5.09 -11.93 -5.81
C GLY A 154 3.75 -11.31 -6.18
N GLY A 155 3.29 -10.32 -5.40
CA GLY A 155 1.96 -9.72 -5.53
C GLY A 155 0.88 -10.42 -4.71
N GLY A 156 -0.19 -9.69 -4.41
CA GLY A 156 -1.31 -10.13 -3.57
C GLY A 156 -2.25 -11.15 -4.23
N SER A 157 -2.02 -11.56 -5.47
CA SER A 157 -2.79 -12.60 -6.16
C SER A 157 -2.08 -13.15 -7.39
N TYR A 158 -2.53 -14.34 -7.84
CA TYR A 158 -2.09 -14.95 -9.10
C TYR A 158 -2.29 -14.01 -10.30
N LEU A 159 -3.44 -13.35 -10.39
CA LEU A 159 -3.75 -12.45 -11.51
C LEU A 159 -2.93 -11.17 -11.48
N LEU A 160 -2.61 -10.66 -10.29
CA LEU A 160 -1.73 -9.52 -10.13
C LEU A 160 -0.30 -9.85 -10.57
N ALA A 161 0.23 -11.00 -10.15
CA ALA A 161 1.53 -11.51 -10.59
C ALA A 161 1.60 -11.69 -12.11
N LYS A 162 0.54 -12.26 -12.70
CA LYS A 162 0.42 -12.38 -14.16
C LYS A 162 0.47 -11.02 -14.85
N ALA A 163 -0.28 -10.04 -14.34
CA ALA A 163 -0.29 -8.68 -14.90
C ALA A 163 1.11 -8.03 -14.84
N MET A 164 1.84 -8.23 -13.73
CA MET A 164 3.22 -7.75 -13.60
C MET A 164 4.14 -8.39 -14.63
N HIS A 165 4.03 -9.71 -14.84
CA HIS A 165 4.82 -10.42 -15.84
C HIS A 165 4.53 -9.95 -17.28
N GLU A 166 3.28 -9.64 -17.58
CA GLU A 166 2.90 -9.07 -18.88
C GLU A 166 3.53 -7.68 -19.11
N GLU A 167 3.68 -6.86 -18.08
CA GLU A 167 4.40 -5.59 -18.17
C GLU A 167 5.92 -5.81 -18.35
N ILE A 168 6.51 -6.75 -17.62
CA ILE A 168 7.94 -7.10 -17.78
C ILE A 168 8.23 -7.47 -19.24
N LYS A 169 7.39 -8.30 -19.86
CA LYS A 169 7.52 -8.73 -21.27
C LYS A 169 7.44 -7.59 -22.30
N LYS A 170 6.83 -6.47 -21.95
CA LYS A 170 6.82 -5.27 -22.82
C LYS A 170 8.14 -4.49 -22.76
N ILE A 171 8.95 -4.72 -21.72
CA ILE A 171 10.17 -4.00 -21.44
C ILE A 171 11.40 -4.81 -21.85
N THR A 172 11.37 -6.14 -21.68
CA THR A 172 12.49 -7.03 -21.99
C THR A 172 12.01 -8.44 -22.38
N ASP A 173 12.77 -9.08 -23.27
CA ASP A 173 12.57 -10.49 -23.65
C ASP A 173 13.33 -11.46 -22.73
N LEU A 174 14.08 -10.96 -21.75
CA LEU A 174 14.80 -11.80 -20.80
C LEU A 174 13.86 -12.57 -19.88
N PRO A 175 14.21 -13.83 -19.54
CA PRO A 175 13.37 -14.63 -18.67
C PRO A 175 13.39 -14.12 -17.23
N VAL A 176 12.24 -14.13 -16.56
CA VAL A 176 12.19 -14.01 -15.11
C VAL A 176 12.70 -15.33 -14.51
N LYS A 177 13.83 -15.30 -13.84
CA LYS A 177 14.42 -16.50 -13.20
C LYS A 177 14.18 -16.56 -11.70
N TYR A 178 14.09 -15.40 -11.03
CA TYR A 178 14.04 -15.32 -9.58
C TYR A 178 12.89 -14.44 -9.13
N LEU A 179 12.18 -14.92 -8.11
CA LEU A 179 11.24 -14.15 -7.31
C LEU A 179 11.76 -14.08 -5.88
N VAL A 180 11.77 -12.90 -5.30
CA VAL A 180 12.12 -12.67 -3.90
C VAL A 180 10.84 -12.35 -3.13
N TYR A 181 10.53 -13.11 -2.08
CA TYR A 181 9.57 -12.71 -1.08
C TYR A 181 10.26 -11.76 -0.09
N GLU A 182 9.69 -10.57 0.09
CA GLU A 182 10.20 -9.65 1.11
C GLU A 182 9.90 -10.14 2.53
N ASN A 183 8.74 -10.75 2.71
CA ASN A 183 8.29 -11.40 3.94
C ASN A 183 7.13 -12.37 3.62
N ALA A 184 6.57 -13.02 4.66
CA ALA A 184 5.49 -13.99 4.53
C ALA A 184 4.08 -13.37 4.40
N GLN A 185 3.94 -12.07 4.20
CA GLN A 185 2.63 -11.43 4.10
C GLN A 185 1.97 -11.63 2.74
N GLY A 186 0.64 -11.64 2.72
CA GLY A 186 -0.15 -11.96 1.53
C GLY A 186 0.18 -11.14 0.29
N HIS A 187 0.52 -9.85 0.46
CA HIS A 187 0.90 -8.97 -0.65
C HIS A 187 2.22 -9.39 -1.34
N ALA A 188 3.10 -10.08 -0.61
CA ALA A 188 4.37 -10.58 -1.12
C ALA A 188 4.26 -12.01 -1.69
N VAL A 189 3.37 -12.86 -1.15
CA VAL A 189 3.44 -14.31 -1.39
C VAL A 189 2.29 -14.91 -2.20
N PHE A 190 1.07 -14.35 -2.20
CA PHE A 190 -0.08 -14.98 -2.86
C PHE A 190 0.06 -15.09 -4.39
N GLY A 191 0.83 -14.21 -5.01
CA GLY A 191 1.17 -14.32 -6.43
C GLY A 191 2.26 -15.35 -6.76
N GLY A 192 2.92 -15.91 -5.75
CA GLY A 192 3.95 -16.94 -5.91
C GLY A 192 3.50 -18.15 -6.71
N SER A 193 2.20 -18.51 -6.61
CA SER A 193 1.63 -19.60 -7.40
C SER A 193 1.70 -19.38 -8.92
N TYR A 194 1.57 -18.14 -9.40
CA TYR A 194 1.78 -17.80 -10.80
C TYR A 194 3.25 -17.97 -11.20
N TRP A 195 4.16 -17.38 -10.42
CA TRP A 195 5.59 -17.43 -10.70
C TRP A 195 6.14 -18.86 -10.71
N LYS A 196 5.65 -19.70 -9.79
CA LYS A 196 6.00 -21.12 -9.75
C LYS A 196 5.56 -21.87 -11.01
N GLU A 197 4.37 -21.56 -11.54
CA GLU A 197 3.89 -22.13 -12.82
C GLU A 197 4.74 -21.67 -14.02
N GLN A 198 5.43 -20.51 -13.91
CA GLN A 198 6.37 -20.04 -14.92
C GLN A 198 7.79 -20.62 -14.76
N GLY A 199 8.03 -21.47 -13.77
CA GLY A 199 9.34 -22.08 -13.51
C GLY A 199 10.33 -21.14 -12.80
N VAL A 200 9.85 -20.08 -12.18
CA VAL A 200 10.67 -19.11 -11.44
C VAL A 200 11.09 -19.69 -10.09
N GLU A 201 12.38 -19.57 -9.74
CA GLU A 201 12.91 -19.95 -8.43
C GLU A 201 12.51 -18.88 -7.39
N ILE A 202 11.89 -19.30 -6.29
CA ILE A 202 11.43 -18.43 -5.22
C ILE A 202 12.47 -18.43 -4.09
N ILE A 203 12.94 -17.24 -3.71
CA ILE A 203 13.95 -17.03 -2.66
C ILE A 203 13.31 -16.22 -1.53
N ALA A 204 13.57 -16.62 -0.28
CA ALA A 204 13.08 -15.92 0.91
C ALA A 204 14.06 -16.05 2.08
N HIS A 205 13.82 -15.28 3.16
CA HIS A 205 14.55 -15.47 4.41
C HIS A 205 14.25 -16.83 5.05
N GLU A 206 15.18 -17.38 5.86
CA GLU A 206 15.06 -18.69 6.47
C GLU A 206 13.86 -18.84 7.43
N ASN A 207 13.34 -17.74 7.98
CA ASN A 207 12.14 -17.72 8.83
C ASN A 207 10.84 -17.82 8.04
N THR A 208 10.83 -17.44 6.76
CA THR A 208 9.61 -17.35 5.92
C THR A 208 8.84 -18.69 5.85
N PRO A 209 9.48 -19.86 5.65
CA PRO A 209 8.75 -21.13 5.58
C PRO A 209 7.94 -21.42 6.84
N ALA A 210 8.53 -21.25 8.03
CA ALA A 210 7.83 -21.51 9.28
C ALA A 210 6.63 -20.58 9.48
N ILE A 211 6.75 -19.29 9.09
CA ILE A 211 5.64 -18.33 9.16
C ILE A 211 4.52 -18.74 8.19
N LEU A 212 4.87 -19.13 6.96
CA LEU A 212 3.89 -19.58 5.96
C LEU A 212 3.14 -20.86 6.40
N GLU A 213 3.83 -21.82 7.04
CA GLU A 213 3.21 -23.04 7.60
C GLU A 213 2.20 -22.71 8.71
N HIS A 214 2.46 -21.66 9.49
CA HIS A 214 1.56 -21.20 10.56
C HIS A 214 0.55 -20.14 10.08
N THR A 215 0.61 -19.73 8.80
CA THR A 215 -0.37 -18.79 8.24
C THR A 215 -1.76 -19.40 8.31
N SER A 216 -2.61 -18.82 9.14
CA SER A 216 -3.93 -19.35 9.41
C SER A 216 -4.84 -19.31 8.17
N ASP A 217 -5.74 -20.29 8.06
CA ASP A 217 -6.81 -20.29 7.05
C ASP A 217 -7.59 -18.99 7.04
N LEU A 218 -7.68 -18.31 8.18
CA LEU A 218 -8.33 -17.01 8.32
C LEU A 218 -7.67 -15.91 7.47
N VAL A 219 -6.34 -15.89 7.35
CA VAL A 219 -5.63 -14.92 6.50
C VAL A 219 -5.93 -15.19 5.03
N ILE A 220 -5.91 -16.45 4.64
CA ILE A 220 -6.26 -16.88 3.28
C ILE A 220 -7.72 -16.55 2.97
N GLU A 221 -8.63 -16.82 3.90
CA GLU A 221 -10.05 -16.55 3.76
C GLU A 221 -10.33 -15.04 3.65
N ARG A 222 -9.68 -14.21 4.46
CA ARG A 222 -9.77 -12.74 4.35
C ARG A 222 -9.31 -12.25 2.98
N ALA A 223 -8.19 -12.75 2.47
CA ALA A 223 -7.70 -12.40 1.14
C ALA A 223 -8.70 -12.83 0.05
N ARG A 224 -9.25 -14.05 0.15
CA ARG A 224 -10.28 -14.55 -0.77
C ARG A 224 -11.55 -13.71 -0.73
N ASN A 225 -12.03 -13.36 0.45
CA ASN A 225 -13.22 -12.53 0.63
C ASN A 225 -13.03 -11.09 0.15
N SER A 226 -11.83 -10.54 0.33
CA SER A 226 -11.47 -9.20 -0.15
C SER A 226 -11.35 -9.16 -1.68
N LEU A 227 -10.65 -10.12 -2.28
CA LEU A 227 -10.33 -10.12 -3.71
C LEU A 227 -11.33 -10.88 -4.58
N LYS A 228 -12.16 -11.75 -3.99
CA LYS A 228 -13.22 -12.52 -4.68
C LYS A 228 -12.66 -13.29 -5.89
N ASP A 229 -13.22 -13.04 -7.09
CA ASP A 229 -12.77 -13.64 -8.35
C ASP A 229 -11.33 -13.26 -8.73
N LYS A 230 -10.84 -12.11 -8.26
CA LYS A 230 -9.43 -11.71 -8.46
C LYS A 230 -8.44 -12.55 -7.64
N TYR A 231 -8.91 -13.35 -6.66
CA TYR A 231 -8.09 -14.32 -5.93
C TYR A 231 -7.93 -15.65 -6.69
N PHE A 232 -8.49 -15.76 -7.89
CA PHE A 232 -8.44 -16.98 -8.73
C PHE A 232 -7.02 -17.58 -8.80
N LYS A 233 -6.89 -18.89 -8.56
CA LYS A 233 -5.64 -19.67 -8.53
C LYS A 233 -4.59 -19.22 -7.49
N SER A 234 -4.85 -18.19 -6.70
CA SER A 234 -3.90 -17.75 -5.67
C SER A 234 -3.79 -18.80 -4.56
N ARG A 235 -2.57 -19.13 -4.18
CA ARG A 235 -2.26 -20.04 -3.08
C ARG A 235 -0.88 -19.72 -2.52
N LEU A 236 -0.64 -20.09 -1.28
CA LEU A 236 0.69 -20.05 -0.69
C LEU A 236 1.60 -21.07 -1.39
N VAL A 237 2.83 -20.65 -1.67
CA VAL A 237 3.87 -21.50 -2.24
C VAL A 237 5.13 -21.28 -1.42
N MET A 238 5.71 -22.38 -0.95
CA MET A 238 6.96 -22.34 -0.21
C MET A 238 8.11 -21.88 -1.09
N PRO A 239 9.09 -21.14 -0.54
CA PRO A 239 10.30 -20.79 -1.28
C PRO A 239 11.10 -22.03 -1.65
N ASP A 240 11.79 -21.96 -2.79
CA ASP A 240 12.68 -23.03 -3.25
C ASP A 240 14.05 -22.93 -2.57
N ARG A 241 14.43 -21.72 -2.17
CA ARG A 241 15.69 -21.42 -1.52
C ARG A 241 15.47 -20.44 -0.38
N THR A 242 16.20 -20.67 0.71
CA THR A 242 16.25 -19.71 1.82
C THR A 242 17.68 -19.22 2.05
N PHE A 243 17.79 -18.06 2.67
CA PHE A 243 19.06 -17.48 3.12
C PHE A 243 18.88 -16.91 4.55
N LYS A 244 19.97 -16.64 5.23
CA LYS A 244 19.94 -16.12 6.59
C LYS A 244 20.22 -14.61 6.63
N ASP A 245 21.49 -14.23 6.44
CA ASP A 245 21.92 -12.84 6.60
C ASP A 245 22.03 -12.12 5.24
N GLU A 246 22.65 -12.81 4.27
CA GLU A 246 22.93 -12.25 2.94
C GLU A 246 22.94 -13.36 1.87
N TYR A 247 22.46 -13.04 0.67
CA TYR A 247 22.53 -13.92 -0.49
C TYR A 247 22.75 -13.12 -1.77
N VAL A 248 23.79 -13.47 -2.54
CA VAL A 248 24.05 -12.88 -3.85
C VAL A 248 23.30 -13.69 -4.91
N ILE A 249 22.35 -13.07 -5.61
CA ILE A 249 21.59 -13.73 -6.68
C ILE A 249 22.55 -14.00 -7.85
N PRO A 250 22.63 -15.24 -8.38
CA PRO A 250 23.58 -15.61 -9.42
C PRO A 250 23.09 -15.18 -10.82
N VAL A 251 23.15 -13.88 -11.11
CA VAL A 251 22.88 -13.26 -12.41
C VAL A 251 24.13 -12.59 -12.94
N LYS A 252 24.17 -12.29 -14.25
CA LYS A 252 25.28 -11.63 -14.91
C LYS A 252 25.06 -10.12 -15.02
N GLY A 253 26.17 -9.37 -15.12
CA GLY A 253 26.18 -7.95 -15.45
C GLY A 253 25.76 -6.99 -14.33
N ARG A 254 25.12 -7.49 -13.25
CA ARG A 254 24.71 -6.66 -12.13
C ARG A 254 24.82 -7.44 -10.82
N LYS A 255 25.42 -6.84 -9.81
CA LYS A 255 25.47 -7.45 -8.47
C LYS A 255 24.18 -7.16 -7.73
N ILE A 256 23.41 -8.21 -7.44
CA ILE A 256 22.12 -8.16 -6.71
C ILE A 256 22.29 -8.93 -5.41
N ILE A 257 22.13 -8.24 -4.30
CA ILE A 257 22.33 -8.80 -2.95
C ILE A 257 21.01 -8.75 -2.19
N LEU A 258 20.52 -9.90 -1.76
CA LEU A 258 19.48 -9.97 -0.75
C LEU A 258 20.11 -9.80 0.63
N LYS A 259 19.46 -9.04 1.49
CA LYS A 259 19.90 -8.81 2.87
C LYS A 259 18.74 -9.02 3.82
N HIS A 260 19.05 -9.50 5.00
CA HIS A 260 18.20 -9.42 6.17
C HIS A 260 18.82 -8.45 7.16
N LEU A 261 18.26 -7.24 7.25
CA LEU A 261 18.78 -6.21 8.14
C LEU A 261 18.40 -6.45 9.62
N GLY A 262 17.65 -7.49 9.90
CA GLY A 262 17.18 -7.89 11.22
C GLY A 262 15.67 -7.81 11.34
N HIS A 263 15.15 -8.31 12.45
CA HIS A 263 13.72 -8.26 12.75
C HIS A 263 13.26 -6.80 12.83
N ALA A 264 12.21 -6.48 12.08
CA ALA A 264 11.65 -5.15 11.98
C ALA A 264 10.11 -5.22 11.91
N HIS A 265 9.52 -4.96 10.76
CA HIS A 265 8.08 -5.11 10.53
C HIS A 265 7.65 -6.58 10.64
N SER A 266 8.51 -7.49 10.17
CA SER A 266 8.36 -8.94 10.25
C SER A 266 9.72 -9.60 10.59
N PRO A 267 9.74 -10.81 11.23
CA PRO A 267 10.99 -11.50 11.55
C PRO A 267 11.72 -12.06 10.32
N ASP A 268 11.17 -11.92 9.13
CA ASP A 268 11.69 -12.42 7.87
C ASP A 268 11.85 -11.32 6.80
N ASP A 269 11.81 -10.06 7.20
CA ASP A 269 11.97 -8.93 6.26
C ASP A 269 13.25 -9.05 5.45
N THR A 270 13.09 -9.04 4.14
CA THR A 270 14.17 -9.15 3.16
C THR A 270 14.26 -7.88 2.34
N GLN A 271 15.48 -7.39 2.12
CA GLN A 271 15.77 -6.24 1.28
C GLN A 271 16.60 -6.67 0.08
N LEU A 272 16.49 -5.93 -1.03
CA LEU A 272 17.33 -6.14 -2.22
C LEU A 272 18.23 -4.91 -2.40
N TRP A 273 19.53 -5.13 -2.35
CA TRP A 273 20.56 -4.11 -2.46
C TRP A 273 21.32 -4.19 -3.78
N LEU A 274 21.42 -3.06 -4.47
CA LEU A 274 22.22 -2.85 -5.69
C LEU A 274 23.38 -1.93 -5.35
N PRO A 275 24.56 -2.46 -4.99
CA PRO A 275 25.66 -1.65 -4.46
C PRO A 275 26.25 -0.65 -5.46
N GLU A 276 26.31 -1.02 -6.75
CA GLU A 276 26.84 -0.16 -7.80
C GLU A 276 25.95 1.04 -8.09
N ASP A 277 24.62 0.85 -7.93
CA ASP A 277 23.61 1.89 -8.14
C ASP A 277 23.27 2.64 -6.84
N ARG A 278 23.76 2.17 -5.69
CA ARG A 278 23.38 2.62 -4.35
C ARG A 278 21.85 2.68 -4.17
N LEU A 279 21.16 1.66 -4.73
CA LEU A 279 19.72 1.55 -4.69
C LEU A 279 19.29 0.40 -3.78
N LEU A 280 18.37 0.68 -2.89
CA LEU A 280 17.77 -0.28 -1.98
C LEU A 280 16.28 -0.45 -2.30
N ILE A 281 15.84 -1.69 -2.54
CA ILE A 281 14.43 -2.06 -2.45
C ILE A 281 14.24 -2.58 -1.03
N SER A 282 13.60 -1.78 -0.18
CA SER A 282 13.58 -2.05 1.27
C SER A 282 12.44 -2.97 1.71
N GLY A 283 11.43 -3.18 0.87
CA GLY A 283 10.20 -3.83 1.34
C GLY A 283 9.60 -3.08 2.54
N ASP A 284 8.88 -3.78 3.38
CA ASP A 284 8.21 -3.23 4.57
C ASP A 284 9.18 -2.85 5.71
N PHE A 285 10.49 -2.95 5.47
CA PHE A 285 11.48 -2.34 6.38
C PHE A 285 11.39 -0.81 6.38
N ALA A 286 10.94 -0.18 5.28
CA ALA A 286 10.76 1.26 5.18
C ALA A 286 9.47 1.65 4.44
N PHE A 287 8.84 2.71 4.91
CA PHE A 287 7.58 3.26 4.42
C PHE A 287 7.75 4.69 3.93
N ASN A 288 6.85 5.12 3.03
CA ASN A 288 6.75 6.49 2.55
C ASN A 288 5.28 6.88 2.39
N VAL A 289 4.92 8.13 2.72
CA VAL A 289 3.61 8.76 2.53
C VAL A 289 2.47 8.18 3.39
N ARG A 290 2.57 6.94 3.83
CA ARG A 290 1.54 6.29 4.65
C ARG A 290 2.06 5.89 6.02
N MET A 291 1.15 5.81 6.99
CA MET A 291 1.44 5.23 8.30
C MET A 291 1.67 3.72 8.15
N LEU A 292 2.74 3.23 8.75
CA LEU A 292 3.07 1.81 8.83
C LEU A 292 2.14 1.09 9.82
N PRO A 293 1.77 -0.17 9.58
CA PRO A 293 1.04 -0.98 10.56
C PRO A 293 2.00 -1.63 11.56
N ILE A 294 1.65 -1.61 12.83
CA ILE A 294 2.29 -2.44 13.86
C ILE A 294 1.47 -3.74 13.97
N LEU A 295 2.09 -4.85 13.63
CA LEU A 295 1.47 -6.17 13.64
C LEU A 295 1.84 -6.92 14.92
N GLU A 296 1.26 -8.11 15.11
CA GLU A 296 1.51 -8.92 16.31
C GLU A 296 2.97 -9.43 16.39
N HIS A 297 3.58 -9.65 15.25
CA HIS A 297 4.94 -10.13 15.11
C HIS A 297 5.97 -9.03 14.78
N THR A 298 5.56 -7.76 14.76
CA THR A 298 6.48 -6.62 14.62
C THR A 298 7.29 -6.47 15.89
N ASN A 299 8.57 -6.13 15.77
CA ASN A 299 9.41 -5.77 16.92
C ASN A 299 9.91 -4.34 16.75
N VAL A 300 9.26 -3.41 17.46
CA VAL A 300 9.51 -1.97 17.34
C VAL A 300 10.93 -1.62 17.83
N SER A 301 11.34 -2.16 18.99
CA SER A 301 12.66 -1.88 19.57
C SER A 301 13.78 -2.37 18.66
N GLU A 302 13.68 -3.60 18.15
CA GLU A 302 14.66 -4.13 17.21
C GLU A 302 14.63 -3.38 15.87
N TRP A 303 13.46 -3.00 15.37
CA TRP A 303 13.34 -2.24 14.13
C TRP A 303 14.10 -0.91 14.19
N ILE A 304 13.90 -0.15 15.28
CA ILE A 304 14.64 1.09 15.54
C ILE A 304 16.14 0.83 15.60
N ASN A 305 16.58 -0.19 16.34
CA ASN A 305 17.99 -0.55 16.46
C ASN A 305 18.60 -1.04 15.14
N ASN A 306 17.85 -1.80 14.34
CA ASN A 306 18.31 -2.32 13.07
C ASN A 306 18.37 -1.23 11.96
N TRP A 307 17.79 -0.05 12.21
CA TRP A 307 17.83 1.06 11.25
C TRP A 307 19.25 1.51 10.90
N ASP A 308 20.17 1.44 11.86
CA ASP A 308 21.58 1.78 11.66
C ASP A 308 22.24 0.92 10.56
N LYS A 309 21.76 -0.31 10.36
CA LYS A 309 22.24 -1.18 9.26
C LYS A 309 21.80 -0.66 7.90
N LEU A 310 20.59 -0.12 7.78
CA LEU A 310 20.12 0.54 6.57
C LEU A 310 20.93 1.83 6.31
N GLU A 311 21.14 2.65 7.35
CA GLU A 311 21.95 3.86 7.24
C GLU A 311 23.39 3.55 6.80
N THR A 312 23.96 2.44 7.28
CA THR A 312 25.31 1.99 6.89
C THR A 312 25.41 1.62 5.40
N LEU A 313 24.34 1.14 4.77
CA LEU A 313 24.31 0.93 3.31
C LEU A 313 24.38 2.24 2.54
N ASN A 314 23.93 3.33 3.17
CA ASN A 314 23.91 4.69 2.64
C ASN A 314 23.35 4.74 1.20
N PRO A 315 22.09 4.31 0.98
CA PRO A 315 21.47 4.31 -0.33
C PRO A 315 21.17 5.74 -0.81
N ASP A 316 21.36 5.98 -2.10
CA ASP A 316 20.93 7.25 -2.73
C ASP A 316 19.47 7.18 -3.16
N ILE A 317 18.98 5.97 -3.46
CA ILE A 317 17.60 5.72 -3.90
C ILE A 317 17.02 4.58 -3.08
N ILE A 318 15.82 4.78 -2.57
CA ILE A 318 15.05 3.75 -1.85
C ILE A 318 13.70 3.53 -2.54
N ILE A 319 13.40 2.27 -2.82
CA ILE A 319 12.05 1.80 -3.19
C ILE A 319 11.47 1.18 -1.92
N PRO A 320 10.58 1.87 -1.19
CA PRO A 320 9.99 1.34 0.04
C PRO A 320 8.97 0.24 -0.27
N GLY A 321 8.52 -0.50 0.74
CA GLY A 321 7.41 -1.45 0.58
C GLY A 321 6.11 -0.77 0.17
N HIS A 322 5.91 0.45 0.65
CA HIS A 322 4.73 1.26 0.35
C HIS A 322 5.09 2.73 0.11
N GLY A 323 4.39 3.35 -0.85
CA GLY A 323 4.61 4.74 -1.25
C GLY A 323 5.62 4.87 -2.38
N GLY A 324 5.83 6.10 -2.85
CA GLY A 324 6.70 6.38 -4.00
C GLY A 324 8.19 6.16 -3.72
N VAL A 325 8.97 6.00 -4.78
CA VAL A 325 10.44 5.97 -4.74
C VAL A 325 10.95 7.26 -4.08
N THR A 326 11.96 7.16 -3.21
CA THR A 326 12.40 8.26 -2.37
C THR A 326 13.86 8.08 -1.91
N ASP A 327 14.24 8.78 -0.83
CA ASP A 327 15.57 8.82 -0.24
C ASP A 327 15.57 8.40 1.24
N LEU A 328 16.75 8.28 1.83
CA LEU A 328 16.93 7.86 3.21
C LEU A 328 16.29 8.85 4.23
N PRO A 329 16.47 10.18 4.14
CA PRO A 329 15.81 11.10 5.05
C PRO A 329 14.29 10.97 5.07
N THR A 330 13.67 10.80 3.91
CA THR A 330 12.22 10.66 3.79
C THR A 330 11.72 9.38 4.47
N VAL A 331 12.31 8.21 4.18
CA VAL A 331 11.88 6.97 4.83
C VAL A 331 12.18 6.96 6.33
N THR A 332 13.24 7.65 6.76
CA THR A 332 13.55 7.83 8.20
C THR A 332 12.40 8.55 8.89
N TYR A 333 11.94 9.66 8.32
CA TYR A 333 10.80 10.41 8.85
C TYR A 333 9.51 9.57 8.92
N PHE A 334 9.19 8.83 7.85
CA PHE A 334 7.96 8.02 7.80
C PHE A 334 8.05 6.70 8.57
N THR A 335 9.23 6.27 9.00
CA THR A 335 9.42 4.98 9.67
C THR A 335 10.10 5.15 11.04
N LYS A 336 11.42 5.36 11.08
CA LYS A 336 12.22 5.41 12.33
C LYS A 336 11.72 6.49 13.28
N ASP A 337 11.51 7.71 12.78
CA ASP A 337 11.12 8.84 13.63
C ASP A 337 9.73 8.62 14.25
N TYR A 338 8.79 8.09 13.47
CA TYR A 338 7.47 7.73 13.98
C TYR A 338 7.54 6.62 15.03
N LEU A 339 8.28 5.54 14.76
CA LEU A 339 8.45 4.44 15.72
C LEU A 339 9.10 4.92 17.02
N THR A 340 10.15 5.74 16.92
CA THR A 340 10.86 6.33 18.07
C THR A 340 9.93 7.25 18.87
N TYR A 341 9.15 8.09 18.18
CA TYR A 341 8.14 8.94 18.81
C TYR A 341 7.15 8.09 19.61
N MET A 342 6.54 7.09 18.97
CA MET A 342 5.53 6.26 19.60
C MET A 342 6.09 5.43 20.77
N GLN A 343 7.30 4.87 20.62
CA GLN A 343 7.97 4.15 21.71
C GLN A 343 8.21 5.04 22.92
N ASN A 344 8.67 6.28 22.71
CA ASN A 344 8.90 7.23 23.78
C ASN A 344 7.61 7.67 24.48
N GLU A 345 6.54 7.95 23.73
CA GLU A 345 5.27 8.38 24.30
C GLU A 345 4.58 7.23 25.07
N VAL A 346 4.62 6.02 24.53
CA VAL A 346 4.12 4.82 25.26
C VAL A 346 4.95 4.55 26.51
N GLY A 347 6.28 4.71 26.44
CA GLY A 347 7.15 4.58 27.60
C GLY A 347 6.76 5.53 28.73
N LYS A 348 6.44 6.80 28.44
CA LYS A 348 5.94 7.75 29.45
C LYS A 348 4.63 7.29 30.09
N VAL A 349 3.68 6.77 29.28
CA VAL A 349 2.41 6.24 29.82
C VAL A 349 2.68 5.10 30.80
N LEU A 350 3.58 4.17 30.46
CA LEU A 350 3.94 3.05 31.33
C LEU A 350 4.68 3.50 32.60
N ASP A 351 5.65 4.43 32.48
CA ASP A 351 6.42 4.99 33.61
C ASP A 351 5.51 5.72 34.61
N ASP A 352 4.45 6.37 34.13
CA ASP A 352 3.44 7.04 34.94
C ASP A 352 2.39 6.06 35.52
N GLY A 353 2.48 4.75 35.23
CA GLY A 353 1.54 3.72 35.64
C GLY A 353 0.22 3.77 34.93
N GLY A 354 0.20 4.38 33.73
CA GLY A 354 -0.98 4.48 32.88
C GLY A 354 -1.34 3.15 32.20
N ASP A 355 -2.57 3.09 31.69
CA ASP A 355 -3.11 1.91 31.05
C ASP A 355 -3.28 2.09 29.51
N LEU A 356 -3.85 1.07 28.87
CA LEU A 356 -4.11 1.07 27.43
C LEU A 356 -5.03 2.23 26.99
N ILE A 357 -5.91 2.74 27.87
CA ILE A 357 -6.80 3.85 27.54
C ILE A 357 -6.01 5.14 27.39
N GLU A 358 -5.01 5.36 28.26
CA GLU A 358 -4.09 6.51 28.15
C GLU A 358 -3.19 6.38 26.92
N ALA A 359 -2.74 5.16 26.56
CA ALA A 359 -2.01 4.95 25.32
C ALA A 359 -2.82 5.35 24.07
N TYR A 360 -4.15 5.16 24.05
CA TYR A 360 -5.02 5.66 22.97
C TYR A 360 -5.08 7.20 22.90
N GLN A 361 -4.75 7.91 23.98
CA GLN A 361 -4.80 9.38 24.03
C GLN A 361 -3.47 10.03 23.63
N ILE A 362 -2.45 9.25 23.29
CA ILE A 362 -1.17 9.78 22.78
C ILE A 362 -1.46 10.66 21.55
N ASP A 363 -0.96 11.90 21.59
CA ASP A 363 -1.15 12.84 20.49
C ASP A 363 -0.35 12.45 19.27
N GLN A 364 -1.03 11.97 18.25
CA GLN A 364 -0.46 11.63 16.94
C GLN A 364 -0.84 12.65 15.86
N SER A 365 -1.31 13.84 16.23
CA SER A 365 -1.82 14.86 15.28
C SER A 365 -0.77 15.31 14.27
N ALA A 366 0.51 15.24 14.61
CA ALA A 366 1.61 15.53 13.68
C ALA A 366 1.61 14.62 12.43
N PHE A 367 1.02 13.44 12.51
CA PHE A 367 0.98 12.43 11.45
C PHE A 367 -0.39 12.33 10.75
N MET A 368 -1.36 13.20 11.11
CA MET A 368 -2.75 13.12 10.63
C MET A 368 -2.90 13.23 9.10
N GLN A 369 -1.90 13.80 8.41
CA GLN A 369 -1.88 13.92 6.95
C GLN A 369 -1.36 12.65 6.24
N TRP A 370 -0.81 11.70 6.99
CA TRP A 370 -0.32 10.46 6.40
C TRP A 370 -1.49 9.58 5.97
N LYS A 371 -1.33 8.91 4.83
CA LYS A 371 -2.31 7.93 4.39
C LYS A 371 -2.44 6.83 5.43
N THR A 372 -3.62 6.26 5.59
CA THR A 372 -3.95 5.23 6.59
C THR A 372 -3.83 5.67 8.07
N TYR A 373 -3.66 6.96 8.35
CA TYR A 373 -3.61 7.48 9.72
C TYR A 373 -4.85 7.07 10.53
N ARG A 374 -6.04 7.29 9.97
CA ARG A 374 -7.32 7.02 10.67
C ARG A 374 -7.51 5.55 11.03
N GLU A 375 -7.00 4.67 10.18
CA GLU A 375 -7.10 3.22 10.34
C GLU A 375 -6.06 2.65 11.32
N LEU A 376 -4.90 3.31 11.44
CA LEU A 376 -3.74 2.71 12.09
C LEU A 376 -3.28 3.43 13.37
N ALA A 377 -3.49 4.73 13.53
CA ALA A 377 -2.89 5.48 14.64
C ALA A 377 -3.23 4.90 16.02
N LEU A 378 -4.52 4.70 16.31
CA LEU A 378 -4.95 4.11 17.59
C LEU A 378 -4.49 2.65 17.73
N ARG A 379 -4.56 1.89 16.65
CA ARG A 379 -4.14 0.49 16.64
C ARG A 379 -2.64 0.35 16.91
N ASN A 380 -1.83 1.23 16.33
CA ASN A 380 -0.38 1.25 16.55
C ASN A 380 -0.05 1.58 17.99
N ALA A 381 -0.69 2.61 18.58
CA ALA A 381 -0.53 2.95 19.99
C ALA A 381 -0.82 1.75 20.91
N ALA A 382 -1.95 1.09 20.70
CA ALA A 382 -2.33 -0.10 21.46
C ALA A 382 -1.33 -1.25 21.31
N ARG A 383 -0.86 -1.50 20.10
CA ARG A 383 0.10 -2.58 19.84
C ARG A 383 1.45 -2.33 20.48
N ILE A 384 1.97 -1.10 20.38
CA ILE A 384 3.23 -0.74 21.01
C ILE A 384 3.11 -0.81 22.53
N TYR A 385 2.00 -0.31 23.10
CA TYR A 385 1.74 -0.43 24.54
C TYR A 385 1.80 -1.89 25.01
N MET A 386 1.02 -2.78 24.35
CA MET A 386 1.00 -4.20 24.70
C MET A 386 2.37 -4.89 24.56
N MET A 387 3.20 -4.47 23.58
CA MET A 387 4.57 -5.00 23.46
C MET A 387 5.44 -4.57 24.62
N MET A 388 5.44 -3.28 24.97
CA MET A 388 6.31 -2.71 25.99
C MET A 388 5.86 -3.03 27.43
N GLU A 389 4.58 -3.35 27.65
CA GLU A 389 4.05 -3.75 28.96
C GLU A 389 4.64 -5.10 29.42
N PHE A 390 5.09 -5.94 28.49
CA PHE A 390 5.63 -7.27 28.76
C PHE A 390 7.14 -7.40 28.50
N GLU A 391 7.84 -6.30 28.13
CA GLU A 391 9.29 -6.23 28.06
C GLU A 391 9.87 -5.86 29.43
#